data_ad099d9d1ed3386f667cb6f6786125b1
#
_entry.id   ad099d9d1ed3386f667cb6f6786125b1
#
_cell.length_a   1.000
_cell.length_b   1.000
_cell.length_c   1.000
_cell.angle_alpha   90.00
_cell.angle_beta   90.00
_cell.angle_gamma   90.00
#
_symmetry.space_group_name_H-M   'P 1'
#
loop_
_entity.id
_entity.type
_entity.pdbx_description
1 polymer ?
#
loop_
_entity_poly.entity_id
_entity_poly.type
_entity_poly.pdbx_seq_one_letter_code
_entity_poly.pdbx_strand_id
1 'polypeptide(L)'
;MNNQHFLRFDALAPVQSEKLTVFTFIANAAEVARIARIERAGRDDAGALQGFQRPQIAGHIREIRDYLEKPNSILPNAIVVAFMGQAWLEPVTNPESRLCQLVIDTSKGPPGWIVDGQQRFTALSELRGRDFEVLVSGFLCETEEELQKQFILVNNTRPLPKALVYELLPKVGDLPHRMSSRSQAALATEALNYRKGSSLRGLIKQQTNPKGVIRDTVLQRVIMNSLSDGALRLYAGEDKLLLDQGVTMMSEFYHAVQHVFADDWSG
;
A
#
# COMPACT_ATOMS: atom_id res chain seq x y z
N MET A 1 -22.14 -30.25 5.54
CA MET A 1 -21.22 -29.18 5.99
C MET A 1 -21.68 -27.88 5.32
N ASN A 2 -21.96 -26.86 6.11
CA ASN A 2 -22.60 -25.62 5.63
C ASN A 2 -21.67 -24.89 4.64
N ASN A 3 -22.03 -24.86 3.36
CA ASN A 3 -21.27 -24.27 2.24
C ASN A 3 -21.31 -22.71 2.23
N GLN A 4 -21.79 -22.06 3.31
CA GLN A 4 -22.05 -20.61 3.35
C GLN A 4 -20.78 -19.74 3.40
N HIS A 5 -19.62 -20.32 3.71
CA HIS A 5 -18.36 -19.56 3.84
C HIS A 5 -17.45 -19.64 2.63
N PHE A 6 -17.75 -20.52 1.67
CA PHE A 6 -16.97 -20.64 0.44
C PHE A 6 -17.69 -19.95 -0.70
N LEU A 7 -17.06 -18.92 -1.24
CA LEU A 7 -17.48 -18.29 -2.48
C LEU A 7 -16.74 -18.90 -3.65
N ARG A 8 -17.44 -19.12 -4.76
CA ARG A 8 -16.91 -19.76 -5.96
C ARG A 8 -17.21 -18.87 -7.16
N PHE A 9 -16.19 -18.56 -7.95
CA PHE A 9 -16.30 -17.75 -9.16
C PHE A 9 -15.66 -18.48 -10.33
N ASP A 10 -16.29 -18.45 -11.48
CA ASP A 10 -15.64 -18.84 -12.73
C ASP A 10 -14.57 -17.81 -13.06
N ALA A 11 -13.35 -18.26 -13.28
CA ALA A 11 -12.20 -17.40 -13.45
C ALA A 11 -11.33 -17.84 -14.63
N LEU A 12 -10.57 -16.91 -15.18
CA LEU A 12 -9.54 -17.16 -16.19
C LEU A 12 -8.17 -16.88 -15.58
N ALA A 13 -7.27 -17.83 -15.66
CA ALA A 13 -5.92 -17.75 -15.11
C ALA A 13 -4.85 -17.75 -16.23
N PRO A 14 -4.38 -16.58 -16.68
CA PRO A 14 -3.28 -16.48 -17.63
C PRO A 14 -1.96 -16.88 -16.98
N VAL A 15 -1.08 -17.55 -17.74
CA VAL A 15 0.28 -17.85 -17.27
C VAL A 15 1.17 -16.63 -17.49
N GLN A 16 1.50 -15.93 -16.41
CA GLN A 16 2.36 -14.74 -16.43
C GLN A 16 3.66 -14.91 -15.64
N SER A 17 3.65 -15.78 -14.61
CA SER A 17 4.76 -15.98 -13.70
C SER A 17 4.75 -17.40 -13.17
N GLU A 18 5.93 -17.93 -12.87
CA GLU A 18 6.07 -19.21 -12.15
C GLU A 18 5.76 -19.09 -10.65
N LYS A 19 5.88 -17.88 -10.09
CA LYS A 19 5.76 -17.62 -8.65
C LYS A 19 4.40 -17.05 -8.24
N LEU A 20 3.79 -16.23 -9.09
CA LEU A 20 2.54 -15.56 -8.77
C LEU A 20 1.44 -16.01 -9.73
N THR A 21 0.36 -16.49 -9.17
CA THR A 21 -0.83 -16.84 -9.94
C THR A 21 -1.71 -15.62 -10.09
N VAL A 22 -2.02 -15.26 -11.35
CA VAL A 22 -2.91 -14.17 -11.71
C VAL A 22 -4.21 -14.74 -12.28
N PHE A 23 -5.34 -14.11 -12.00
CA PHE A 23 -6.64 -14.53 -12.52
C PHE A 23 -7.58 -13.32 -12.68
N THR A 24 -8.66 -13.52 -13.42
CA THR A 24 -9.75 -12.55 -13.56
C THR A 24 -11.10 -13.24 -13.47
N PHE A 25 -12.08 -12.56 -12.89
CA PHE A 25 -13.45 -13.03 -12.73
C PHE A 25 -14.43 -11.86 -12.70
N ILE A 26 -15.72 -12.15 -12.65
CA ILE A 26 -16.80 -11.17 -12.56
C ILE A 26 -17.42 -11.26 -11.16
N ALA A 27 -17.68 -10.11 -10.56
CA ALA A 27 -18.37 -10.01 -9.27
C ALA A 27 -19.13 -8.68 -9.18
N ASN A 28 -20.16 -8.63 -8.35
CA ASN A 28 -20.79 -7.36 -7.98
C ASN A 28 -20.13 -6.73 -6.74
N ALA A 29 -20.52 -5.51 -6.39
CA ALA A 29 -19.93 -4.79 -5.26
C ALA A 29 -20.12 -5.50 -3.91
N ALA A 30 -21.25 -6.17 -3.71
CA ALA A 30 -21.52 -6.92 -2.48
C ALA A 30 -20.64 -8.15 -2.36
N GLU A 31 -20.39 -8.85 -3.45
CA GLU A 31 -19.47 -9.99 -3.51
C GLU A 31 -18.03 -9.54 -3.28
N VAL A 32 -17.59 -8.45 -3.92
CA VAL A 32 -16.25 -7.87 -3.68
C VAL A 32 -16.07 -7.50 -2.20
N ALA A 33 -17.09 -6.91 -1.56
CA ALA A 33 -17.04 -6.57 -0.13
C ALA A 33 -16.91 -7.80 0.79
N ARG A 34 -17.41 -8.97 0.36
CA ARG A 34 -17.27 -10.22 1.10
C ARG A 34 -15.88 -10.85 0.98
N ILE A 35 -15.17 -10.58 -0.11
CA ILE A 35 -13.89 -11.25 -0.42
C ILE A 35 -12.67 -10.35 -0.18
N ALA A 36 -12.83 -9.02 -0.19
CA ALA A 36 -11.70 -8.10 -0.06
C ALA A 36 -12.05 -6.84 0.73
N ARG A 37 -11.03 -6.28 1.38
CA ARG A 37 -11.13 -5.06 2.18
C ARG A 37 -10.17 -3.98 1.69
N ILE A 38 -10.49 -2.73 2.05
CA ILE A 38 -9.61 -1.58 1.90
C ILE A 38 -8.82 -1.44 3.20
N GLU A 39 -7.50 -1.54 3.13
CA GLU A 39 -6.62 -1.36 4.29
C GLU A 39 -5.80 -0.09 4.13
N ARG A 40 -6.20 0.95 4.86
CA ARG A 40 -5.59 2.28 4.76
C ARG A 40 -4.23 2.32 5.44
N ALA A 41 -3.30 3.07 4.84
CA ALA A 41 -2.03 3.32 5.46
C ALA A 41 -2.21 4.08 6.77
N GLY A 42 -1.71 3.52 7.85
CA GLY A 42 -1.72 4.04 9.20
C GLY A 42 -0.47 3.57 9.95
N ARG A 43 -0.40 3.91 11.23
CA ARG A 43 0.63 3.37 12.11
C ARG A 43 -0.02 2.89 13.40
N ASP A 44 0.50 1.79 13.91
CA ASP A 44 0.10 1.29 15.22
C ASP A 44 0.76 2.10 16.37
N ASP A 45 0.42 1.76 17.60
CA ASP A 45 0.94 2.43 18.79
C ASP A 45 2.47 2.29 18.96
N ALA A 46 3.08 1.28 18.32
CA ALA A 46 4.52 1.07 18.28
C ALA A 46 5.21 1.86 17.15
N GLY A 47 4.43 2.55 16.27
CA GLY A 47 4.93 3.31 15.15
C GLY A 47 5.17 2.48 13.88
N ALA A 48 4.83 1.18 13.88
CA ALA A 48 4.95 0.34 12.69
C ALA A 48 3.89 0.70 11.65
N LEU A 49 4.27 0.73 10.37
CA LEU A 49 3.37 1.01 9.27
C LEU A 49 2.38 -0.16 9.12
N GLN A 50 1.09 0.18 9.14
CA GLN A 50 -0.02 -0.73 8.91
C GLN A 50 -0.77 -0.28 7.66
N GLY A 51 -1.13 -1.24 6.79
CA GLY A 51 -1.80 -0.95 5.54
C GLY A 51 -0.93 -0.16 4.55
N PHE A 52 -1.47 0.11 3.37
CA PHE A 52 -0.69 0.73 2.28
C PHE A 52 -1.50 1.65 1.38
N GLN A 53 -2.81 1.83 1.65
CA GLN A 53 -3.67 2.62 0.77
C GLN A 53 -3.79 4.08 1.22
N ARG A 54 -3.89 4.98 0.24
CA ARG A 54 -4.09 6.42 0.47
C ARG A 54 -5.49 6.73 0.99
N PRO A 55 -5.69 7.89 1.66
CA PRO A 55 -7.02 8.38 2.01
C PRO A 55 -7.91 8.52 0.77
N GLN A 56 -9.20 8.28 0.95
CA GLN A 56 -10.22 8.46 -0.08
C GLN A 56 -10.45 9.95 -0.37
N ILE A 57 -10.73 10.26 -1.64
CA ILE A 57 -11.11 11.60 -2.08
C ILE A 57 -12.62 11.60 -2.29
N ALA A 58 -13.37 12.12 -1.30
CA ALA A 58 -14.83 12.08 -1.29
C ALA A 58 -15.48 12.71 -2.56
N GLY A 59 -14.89 13.78 -3.10
CA GLY A 59 -15.36 14.40 -4.34
C GLY A 59 -15.26 13.45 -5.53
N HIS A 60 -14.14 12.75 -5.65
CA HIS A 60 -13.94 11.79 -6.76
C HIS A 60 -14.81 10.54 -6.66
N ILE A 61 -15.04 10.03 -5.43
CA ILE A 61 -15.98 8.93 -5.21
C ILE A 61 -17.40 9.32 -5.66
N ARG A 62 -17.83 10.54 -5.32
CA ARG A 62 -19.13 11.07 -5.74
C ARG A 62 -19.24 11.17 -7.25
N GLU A 63 -18.22 11.71 -7.92
CA GLU A 63 -18.18 11.79 -9.39
C GLU A 63 -18.33 10.40 -10.06
N ILE A 64 -17.62 9.40 -9.55
CA ILE A 64 -17.73 8.03 -10.06
C ILE A 64 -19.13 7.48 -9.80
N ARG A 65 -19.67 7.64 -8.61
CA ARG A 65 -21.04 7.18 -8.28
C ARG A 65 -22.08 7.81 -9.18
N ASP A 66 -22.05 9.14 -9.31
CA ASP A 66 -23.00 9.90 -10.14
C ASP A 66 -22.91 9.49 -11.64
N TYR A 67 -21.71 9.10 -12.10
CA TYR A 67 -21.54 8.49 -13.43
C TYR A 67 -22.18 7.10 -13.48
N LEU A 68 -21.93 6.24 -12.50
CA LEU A 68 -22.42 4.86 -12.47
C LEU A 68 -23.95 4.76 -12.30
N GLU A 69 -24.61 5.78 -11.76
CA GLU A 69 -26.06 5.87 -11.67
C GLU A 69 -26.73 6.06 -13.05
N LYS A 70 -25.97 6.49 -14.08
CA LYS A 70 -26.51 6.67 -15.43
C LYS A 70 -26.83 5.32 -16.10
N PRO A 71 -27.93 5.20 -16.86
CA PRO A 71 -28.36 3.91 -17.45
C PRO A 71 -27.33 3.21 -18.31
N ASN A 72 -26.51 3.96 -19.05
CA ASN A 72 -25.53 3.44 -20.01
C ASN A 72 -24.08 3.52 -19.48
N SER A 73 -23.91 3.64 -18.17
CA SER A 73 -22.57 3.68 -17.59
C SER A 73 -21.88 2.32 -17.69
N ILE A 74 -20.57 2.34 -17.95
CA ILE A 74 -19.70 1.17 -17.98
C ILE A 74 -18.48 1.40 -17.10
N LEU A 75 -17.90 0.33 -16.58
CA LEU A 75 -16.68 0.38 -15.76
C LEU A 75 -15.67 -0.65 -16.31
N PRO A 76 -14.95 -0.32 -17.39
CA PRO A 76 -14.05 -1.28 -18.05
C PRO A 76 -12.77 -1.56 -17.25
N ASN A 77 -12.41 -0.69 -16.32
CA ASN A 77 -11.22 -0.87 -15.49
C ASN A 77 -11.51 -1.81 -14.33
N ALA A 78 -10.85 -2.96 -14.31
CA ALA A 78 -10.99 -3.95 -13.23
C ALA A 78 -10.65 -3.37 -11.85
N ILE A 79 -11.31 -3.89 -10.82
CA ILE A 79 -10.83 -3.77 -9.44
C ILE A 79 -9.71 -4.80 -9.29
N VAL A 80 -8.57 -4.40 -8.72
CA VAL A 80 -7.46 -5.32 -8.48
C VAL A 80 -7.46 -5.76 -7.04
N VAL A 81 -7.46 -7.09 -6.82
CA VAL A 81 -7.45 -7.71 -5.49
C VAL A 81 -6.25 -8.63 -5.32
N ALA A 82 -5.78 -8.78 -4.09
CA ALA A 82 -4.75 -9.74 -3.74
C ALA A 82 -5.25 -10.65 -2.62
N PHE A 83 -4.82 -11.90 -2.63
CA PHE A 83 -5.10 -12.87 -1.58
C PHE A 83 -3.80 -13.48 -1.06
N MET A 84 -3.71 -13.58 0.27
CA MET A 84 -2.63 -14.26 0.97
C MET A 84 -3.23 -15.35 1.84
N GLY A 85 -3.26 -16.60 1.29
CA GLY A 85 -4.05 -17.68 1.88
C GLY A 85 -5.56 -17.50 1.68
N GLN A 86 -6.35 -18.47 2.12
CA GLN A 86 -7.82 -18.49 2.08
C GLN A 86 -8.43 -18.35 0.67
N ALA A 87 -7.63 -18.39 -0.40
CA ALA A 87 -8.08 -18.42 -1.78
C ALA A 87 -7.18 -19.35 -2.60
N TRP A 88 -7.80 -20.11 -3.53
CA TRP A 88 -7.08 -21.03 -4.43
C TRP A 88 -7.87 -21.23 -5.72
N LEU A 89 -7.20 -21.75 -6.75
CA LEU A 89 -7.82 -22.11 -8.01
C LEU A 89 -8.01 -23.63 -8.11
N GLU A 90 -9.21 -24.05 -8.49
CA GLU A 90 -9.54 -25.43 -8.83
C GLU A 90 -9.63 -25.56 -10.37
N PRO A 91 -8.94 -26.51 -11.01
CA PRO A 91 -9.03 -26.70 -12.45
C PRO A 91 -10.44 -27.17 -12.84
N VAL A 92 -10.97 -26.65 -13.93
CA VAL A 92 -12.18 -27.15 -14.58
C VAL A 92 -11.75 -28.15 -15.65
N THR A 93 -12.35 -29.29 -15.71
CA THR A 93 -12.27 -30.49 -16.56
C THR A 93 -11.21 -30.62 -17.67
N ASN A 94 -10.65 -29.53 -18.21
CA ASN A 94 -9.59 -29.55 -19.23
C ASN A 94 -8.30 -28.90 -18.70
N PRO A 95 -7.20 -29.68 -18.51
CA PRO A 95 -5.93 -29.15 -17.99
C PRO A 95 -5.27 -28.08 -18.89
N GLU A 96 -5.60 -28.05 -20.18
CA GLU A 96 -5.09 -27.04 -21.11
C GLU A 96 -5.92 -25.75 -21.12
N SER A 97 -7.10 -25.77 -20.50
CA SER A 97 -7.97 -24.62 -20.39
C SER A 97 -7.40 -23.60 -19.39
N ARG A 98 -7.54 -22.33 -19.71
CA ARG A 98 -7.29 -21.24 -18.74
C ARG A 98 -8.49 -20.96 -17.84
N LEU A 99 -9.60 -21.64 -18.09
CA LEU A 99 -10.79 -21.58 -17.25
C LEU A 99 -10.53 -22.39 -15.96
N CYS A 100 -10.82 -21.78 -14.84
CA CYS A 100 -10.69 -22.39 -13.51
C CYS A 100 -11.82 -21.89 -12.60
N GLN A 101 -11.98 -22.49 -11.45
CA GLN A 101 -12.86 -22.00 -10.41
C GLN A 101 -12.03 -21.38 -9.28
N LEU A 102 -12.22 -20.10 -9.05
CA LEU A 102 -11.66 -19.42 -7.89
C LEU A 102 -12.51 -19.74 -6.67
N VAL A 103 -11.92 -20.32 -5.65
CA VAL A 103 -12.56 -20.65 -4.38
C VAL A 103 -11.98 -19.75 -3.30
N ILE A 104 -12.86 -19.09 -2.53
CA ILE A 104 -12.45 -18.15 -1.49
C ILE A 104 -13.15 -18.51 -0.18
N ASP A 105 -12.37 -18.75 0.88
CA ASP A 105 -12.87 -18.99 2.22
C ASP A 105 -13.05 -17.66 2.98
N THR A 106 -14.29 -17.30 3.23
CA THR A 106 -14.69 -16.10 3.96
C THR A 106 -15.06 -16.35 5.42
N SER A 107 -14.74 -17.53 5.95
CA SER A 107 -15.11 -17.93 7.33
C SER A 107 -14.56 -17.01 8.42
N LYS A 108 -13.43 -16.34 8.14
CA LYS A 108 -12.76 -15.38 9.04
C LYS A 108 -12.94 -13.92 8.61
N GLY A 109 -13.92 -13.64 7.75
CA GLY A 109 -14.14 -12.33 7.14
C GLY A 109 -13.49 -12.21 5.77
N PRO A 110 -13.46 -10.99 5.16
CA PRO A 110 -12.86 -10.76 3.85
C PRO A 110 -11.36 -11.07 3.85
N PRO A 111 -10.89 -12.11 3.13
CA PRO A 111 -9.50 -12.54 3.19
C PRO A 111 -8.55 -11.73 2.31
N GLY A 112 -9.08 -10.99 1.33
CA GLY A 112 -8.30 -10.26 0.34
C GLY A 112 -8.14 -8.78 0.64
N TRP A 113 -7.27 -8.14 -0.13
CA TRP A 113 -7.02 -6.71 -0.13
C TRP A 113 -7.31 -6.12 -1.49
N ILE A 114 -7.99 -4.97 -1.52
CA ILE A 114 -8.15 -4.18 -2.74
C ILE A 114 -6.83 -3.46 -3.01
N VAL A 115 -6.13 -3.84 -4.05
CA VAL A 115 -4.82 -3.30 -4.44
C VAL A 115 -4.96 -2.03 -5.29
N ASP A 116 -5.89 -2.04 -6.25
CA ASP A 116 -6.28 -0.85 -7.02
C ASP A 116 -7.80 -0.82 -7.21
N GLY A 117 -8.33 0.37 -7.48
CA GLY A 117 -9.76 0.59 -7.68
C GLY A 117 -10.55 0.87 -6.39
N GLN A 118 -9.91 1.20 -5.27
CA GLN A 118 -10.57 1.49 -3.99
C GLN A 118 -11.68 2.55 -4.10
N GLN A 119 -11.46 3.63 -4.88
CA GLN A 119 -12.47 4.69 -5.06
C GLN A 119 -13.64 4.21 -5.92
N ARG A 120 -13.36 3.39 -6.95
CA ARG A 120 -14.37 2.72 -7.78
C ARG A 120 -15.21 1.76 -6.94
N PHE A 121 -14.56 0.92 -6.12
CA PHE A 121 -15.23 0.00 -5.22
C PHE A 121 -16.11 0.74 -4.20
N THR A 122 -15.61 1.82 -3.60
CA THR A 122 -16.40 2.63 -2.65
C THR A 122 -17.62 3.25 -3.35
N ALA A 123 -17.45 3.82 -4.55
CA ALA A 123 -18.57 4.36 -5.32
C ALA A 123 -19.61 3.29 -5.68
N LEU A 124 -19.16 2.09 -6.08
CA LEU A 124 -20.04 0.94 -6.34
C LEU A 124 -20.81 0.49 -5.10
N SER A 125 -20.17 0.48 -3.93
CA SER A 125 -20.81 0.11 -2.66
C SER A 125 -21.86 1.13 -2.21
N GLU A 126 -21.82 2.35 -2.72
CA GLU A 126 -22.82 3.39 -2.44
C GLU A 126 -23.97 3.41 -3.46
N LEU A 127 -23.91 2.63 -4.55
CA LEU A 127 -25.00 2.52 -5.53
C LEU A 127 -26.21 1.86 -4.90
N ARG A 128 -27.37 2.46 -5.11
CA ARG A 128 -28.65 1.93 -4.65
C ARG A 128 -29.50 1.44 -5.81
N GLY A 129 -30.10 0.27 -5.63
CA GLY A 129 -31.11 -0.26 -6.56
C GLY A 129 -30.56 -0.73 -7.91
N ARG A 130 -29.25 -0.87 -8.05
CA ARG A 130 -28.60 -1.40 -9.24
C ARG A 130 -27.54 -2.43 -8.86
N ASP A 131 -27.70 -3.65 -9.36
CA ASP A 131 -26.65 -4.66 -9.32
C ASP A 131 -25.69 -4.41 -10.48
N PHE A 132 -24.48 -3.97 -10.16
CA PHE A 132 -23.47 -3.58 -11.14
C PHE A 132 -22.31 -4.58 -11.08
N GLU A 133 -22.20 -5.42 -12.10
CA GLU A 133 -21.08 -6.36 -12.23
C GLU A 133 -19.83 -5.65 -12.71
N VAL A 134 -18.71 -6.02 -12.16
CA VAL A 134 -17.38 -5.49 -12.47
C VAL A 134 -16.39 -6.60 -12.77
N LEU A 135 -15.41 -6.29 -13.61
CA LEU A 135 -14.25 -7.13 -13.77
C LEU A 135 -13.37 -7.00 -12.52
N VAL A 136 -12.99 -8.13 -11.97
CA VAL A 136 -12.03 -8.23 -10.88
C VAL A 136 -10.79 -8.96 -11.39
N SER A 137 -9.64 -8.32 -11.31
CA SER A 137 -8.35 -8.96 -11.57
C SER A 137 -7.69 -9.25 -10.23
N GLY A 138 -7.17 -10.47 -10.05
CA GLY A 138 -6.62 -10.88 -8.78
C GLY A 138 -5.29 -11.62 -8.92
N PHE A 139 -4.56 -11.71 -7.81
CA PHE A 139 -3.37 -12.54 -7.71
C PHE A 139 -3.26 -13.17 -6.32
N LEU A 140 -2.62 -14.34 -6.29
CA LEU A 140 -2.24 -15.03 -5.04
C LEU A 140 -0.81 -14.65 -4.69
N CYS A 141 -0.55 -14.29 -3.43
CA CYS A 141 0.79 -14.06 -2.88
C CYS A 141 0.98 -14.86 -1.58
N GLU A 142 2.22 -15.15 -1.26
CA GLU A 142 2.57 -15.94 -0.06
C GLU A 142 2.97 -15.03 1.11
N THR A 143 3.48 -13.84 0.82
CA THR A 143 4.04 -12.93 1.82
C THR A 143 3.48 -11.52 1.70
N GLU A 144 3.53 -10.78 2.81
CA GLU A 144 3.16 -9.36 2.84
C GLU A 144 4.10 -8.51 1.97
N GLU A 145 5.37 -8.90 1.86
CA GLU A 145 6.34 -8.22 1.00
C GLU A 145 5.95 -8.31 -0.47
N GLU A 146 5.51 -9.49 -0.94
CA GLU A 146 5.00 -9.66 -2.30
C GLU A 146 3.75 -8.81 -2.54
N LEU A 147 2.82 -8.78 -1.59
CA LEU A 147 1.63 -7.95 -1.64
C LEU A 147 2.01 -6.47 -1.79
N GLN A 148 2.91 -5.95 -0.94
CA GLN A 148 3.37 -4.57 -0.97
C GLN A 148 4.11 -4.25 -2.27
N LYS A 149 4.96 -5.15 -2.75
CA LYS A 149 5.67 -5.02 -4.03
C LYS A 149 4.69 -4.88 -5.20
N GLN A 150 3.69 -5.78 -5.29
CA GLN A 150 2.69 -5.70 -6.35
C GLN A 150 1.80 -4.46 -6.22
N PHE A 151 1.45 -4.05 -5.00
CA PHE A 151 0.75 -2.80 -4.77
C PHE A 151 1.51 -1.60 -5.36
N ILE A 152 2.81 -1.50 -5.10
CA ILE A 152 3.66 -0.42 -5.63
C ILE A 152 3.71 -0.48 -7.17
N LEU A 153 3.88 -1.67 -7.74
CA LEU A 153 3.99 -1.84 -9.19
C LEU A 153 2.68 -1.52 -9.91
N VAL A 154 1.56 -2.03 -9.44
CA VAL A 154 0.22 -1.78 -10.02
C VAL A 154 -0.14 -0.29 -9.97
N ASN A 155 0.20 0.38 -8.87
CA ASN A 155 -0.10 1.80 -8.68
C ASN A 155 0.96 2.75 -9.27
N ASN A 156 2.11 2.25 -9.74
CA ASN A 156 3.16 3.07 -10.34
C ASN A 156 2.76 3.65 -11.71
N THR A 157 1.68 3.20 -12.31
CA THR A 157 1.08 3.77 -13.52
C THR A 157 0.29 5.07 -13.25
N ARG A 158 -0.08 5.31 -11.98
CA ARG A 158 -0.60 6.59 -11.47
C ARG A 158 0.29 7.06 -10.34
N PRO A 159 0.68 8.33 -10.31
CA PRO A 159 1.59 8.80 -9.27
C PRO A 159 0.95 8.63 -7.89
N LEU A 160 1.41 7.64 -7.14
CA LEU A 160 1.20 7.61 -5.71
C LEU A 160 1.80 8.88 -5.09
N PRO A 161 1.22 9.42 -4.02
CA PRO A 161 1.90 10.44 -3.24
C PRO A 161 3.31 9.95 -2.90
N LYS A 162 4.33 10.74 -3.26
CA LYS A 162 5.74 10.36 -3.02
C LYS A 162 5.99 9.99 -1.56
N ALA A 163 5.34 10.68 -0.64
CA ALA A 163 5.41 10.39 0.79
C ALA A 163 4.98 8.95 1.11
N LEU A 164 3.86 8.48 0.54
CA LEU A 164 3.41 7.09 0.77
C LEU A 164 4.38 6.06 0.18
N VAL A 165 4.85 6.29 -1.06
CA VAL A 165 5.86 5.41 -1.67
C VAL A 165 7.10 5.33 -0.76
N TYR A 166 7.55 6.45 -0.22
CA TYR A 166 8.73 6.49 0.62
C TYR A 166 8.54 5.83 1.98
N GLU A 167 7.34 5.86 2.54
CA GLU A 167 7.02 5.12 3.76
C GLU A 167 7.00 3.59 3.56
N LEU A 168 6.71 3.13 2.33
CA LEU A 168 6.67 1.70 2.00
C LEU A 168 8.05 1.13 1.62
N LEU A 169 8.96 1.96 1.09
CA LEU A 169 10.28 1.53 0.60
C LEU A 169 11.09 0.69 1.60
N PRO A 170 11.16 1.01 2.91
CA PRO A 170 11.97 0.24 3.85
C PRO A 170 11.54 -1.23 4.03
N LYS A 171 10.30 -1.56 3.64
CA LYS A 171 9.70 -2.89 3.82
C LYS A 171 9.72 -3.74 2.55
N VAL A 172 10.24 -3.23 1.44
CA VAL A 172 10.17 -3.88 0.13
C VAL A 172 11.56 -4.10 -0.44
N GLY A 173 11.93 -5.37 -0.65
CA GLY A 173 13.15 -5.78 -1.36
C GLY A 173 12.99 -5.73 -2.89
N ASP A 174 14.09 -5.96 -3.63
CA ASP A 174 14.11 -6.11 -5.10
C ASP A 174 13.48 -4.96 -5.90
N LEU A 175 13.52 -3.75 -5.39
CA LEU A 175 13.07 -2.56 -6.11
C LEU A 175 14.13 -2.08 -7.12
N PRO A 176 13.73 -1.39 -8.21
CA PRO A 176 14.67 -0.78 -9.12
C PRO A 176 15.72 0.07 -8.38
N HIS A 177 16.98 0.04 -8.82
CA HIS A 177 18.12 0.67 -8.14
C HIS A 177 17.88 2.14 -7.72
N ARG A 178 17.17 2.91 -8.53
CA ARG A 178 16.77 4.30 -8.20
C ARG A 178 15.85 4.42 -6.98
N MET A 179 15.17 3.34 -6.58
CA MET A 179 14.29 3.30 -5.40
C MET A 179 15.03 2.76 -4.17
N SER A 180 16.00 1.86 -4.36
CA SER A 180 16.79 1.28 -3.27
C SER A 180 17.66 2.33 -2.56
N SER A 181 18.25 3.29 -3.32
CA SER A 181 19.03 4.38 -2.74
C SER A 181 18.23 5.31 -1.81
N ARG A 182 16.91 5.33 -1.93
CA ARG A 182 16.02 6.07 -1.04
C ARG A 182 15.54 5.27 0.15
N SER A 183 15.66 3.94 0.11
CA SER A 183 15.16 3.07 1.19
C SER A 183 15.81 3.42 2.54
N GLN A 184 17.13 3.60 2.56
CA GLN A 184 17.85 4.00 3.79
C GLN A 184 17.41 5.37 4.32
N ALA A 185 17.23 6.35 3.43
CA ALA A 185 16.75 7.67 3.84
C ALA A 185 15.32 7.62 4.38
N ALA A 186 14.45 6.81 3.77
CA ALA A 186 13.09 6.59 4.24
C ALA A 186 13.08 5.90 5.61
N LEU A 187 13.91 4.88 5.79
CA LEU A 187 14.07 4.15 7.06
C LEU A 187 14.53 5.08 8.20
N ALA A 188 15.54 5.92 7.94
CA ALA A 188 16.01 6.89 8.92
C ALA A 188 14.97 7.96 9.22
N THR A 189 14.22 8.43 8.20
CA THR A 189 13.12 9.39 8.36
C THR A 189 11.99 8.81 9.22
N GLU A 190 11.63 7.55 9.01
CA GLU A 190 10.65 6.83 9.83
C GLU A 190 11.12 6.77 11.29
N ALA A 191 12.36 6.35 11.51
CA ALA A 191 12.93 6.28 12.88
C ALA A 191 12.94 7.65 13.56
N LEU A 192 13.33 8.72 12.87
CA LEU A 192 13.31 10.08 13.40
C LEU A 192 11.89 10.56 13.75
N ASN A 193 10.88 10.16 12.98
CA ASN A 193 9.51 10.60 13.21
C ASN A 193 8.79 9.84 14.32
N TYR A 194 9.14 8.55 14.55
CA TYR A 194 8.35 7.68 15.43
C TYR A 194 9.11 7.10 16.62
N ARG A 195 10.46 7.05 16.58
CA ARG A 195 11.25 6.51 17.69
C ARG A 195 11.08 7.37 18.94
N LYS A 196 10.84 6.71 20.06
CA LYS A 196 10.79 7.37 21.37
C LYS A 196 12.15 8.03 21.67
N GLY A 197 12.11 9.30 22.08
CA GLY A 197 13.31 10.10 22.37
C GLY A 197 13.91 10.85 21.16
N SER A 198 13.40 10.67 19.96
CA SER A 198 13.83 11.48 18.81
C SER A 198 13.37 12.94 18.95
N SER A 199 14.26 13.88 18.65
CA SER A 199 13.98 15.32 18.63
C SER A 199 12.99 15.73 17.54
N LEU A 200 12.86 14.92 16.48
CA LEU A 200 11.92 15.16 15.36
C LEU A 200 10.64 14.33 15.48
N ARG A 201 10.39 13.68 16.62
CA ARG A 201 9.21 12.82 16.79
C ARG A 201 7.92 13.58 16.56
N GLY A 202 7.10 13.09 15.61
CA GLY A 202 5.82 13.69 15.25
C GLY A 202 5.92 14.97 14.40
N LEU A 203 7.12 15.49 14.15
CA LEU A 203 7.32 16.73 13.40
C LEU A 203 7.44 16.51 11.89
N ILE A 204 7.70 15.29 11.43
CA ILE A 204 7.90 15.03 10.01
C ILE A 204 6.56 14.72 9.36
N LYS A 205 6.20 15.54 8.35
CA LYS A 205 4.98 15.40 7.59
C LYS A 205 5.10 14.23 6.63
N GLN A 206 4.38 13.15 6.93
CA GLN A 206 4.26 11.94 6.13
C GLN A 206 2.80 11.69 5.79
N GLN A 207 2.51 10.70 4.93
CA GLN A 207 1.12 10.31 4.63
C GLN A 207 0.39 9.88 5.91
N THR A 208 1.08 9.18 6.81
CA THR A 208 0.55 8.72 8.10
C THR A 208 0.64 9.76 9.22
N ASN A 209 1.39 10.85 9.01
CA ASN A 209 1.46 12.00 9.91
C ASN A 209 1.23 13.33 9.15
N PRO A 210 0.01 13.64 8.73
CA PRO A 210 -0.28 14.85 7.93
C PRO A 210 -0.10 16.16 8.72
N LYS A 211 -0.05 16.11 10.06
CA LYS A 211 0.13 17.26 10.95
C LYS A 211 1.58 17.70 11.09
N GLY A 212 2.55 16.87 10.67
CA GLY A 212 3.96 17.24 10.70
C GLY A 212 4.24 18.51 9.89
N VAL A 213 5.23 19.28 10.32
CA VAL A 213 5.62 20.57 9.69
C VAL A 213 6.80 20.41 8.73
N ILE A 214 7.71 19.47 8.98
CA ILE A 214 8.89 19.19 8.15
C ILE A 214 8.49 18.21 7.05
N ARG A 215 8.60 18.60 5.78
CA ARG A 215 8.32 17.69 4.67
C ARG A 215 9.31 16.52 4.65
N ASP A 216 8.80 15.29 4.65
CA ASP A 216 9.60 14.06 4.58
C ASP A 216 10.55 14.03 3.38
N THR A 217 10.08 14.47 2.21
CA THR A 217 10.86 14.53 0.97
C THR A 217 12.08 15.45 1.06
N VAL A 218 12.00 16.52 1.87
CA VAL A 218 13.13 17.44 2.13
C VAL A 218 14.13 16.75 3.05
N LEU A 219 13.65 16.18 4.15
CA LEU A 219 14.51 15.49 5.11
C LEU A 219 15.22 14.28 4.45
N GLN A 220 14.49 13.47 3.70
CA GLN A 220 15.08 12.35 2.96
C GLN A 220 16.18 12.80 1.98
N ARG A 221 16.01 13.96 1.32
CA ARG A 221 17.06 14.52 0.47
C ARG A 221 18.31 14.90 1.26
N VAL A 222 18.14 15.50 2.43
CA VAL A 222 19.24 15.81 3.35
C VAL A 222 19.96 14.53 3.78
N ILE A 223 19.22 13.51 4.17
CA ILE A 223 19.77 12.21 4.57
C ILE A 223 20.54 11.57 3.40
N MET A 224 19.94 11.53 2.20
CA MET A 224 20.60 10.96 1.01
C MET A 224 21.91 11.67 0.69
N ASN A 225 21.92 13.00 0.71
CA ASN A 225 23.15 13.78 0.48
C ASN A 225 24.19 13.47 1.55
N SER A 226 23.77 13.35 2.82
CA SER A 226 24.68 13.02 3.93
C SER A 226 25.21 11.57 3.87
N LEU A 227 24.40 10.62 3.38
CA LEU A 227 24.83 9.23 3.12
C LEU A 227 25.82 9.15 1.94
N SER A 228 25.67 10.01 0.94
CA SER A 228 26.57 10.07 -0.21
C SER A 228 27.90 10.74 0.14
N ASP A 229 27.85 11.91 0.76
CA ASP A 229 28.99 12.83 0.82
C ASP A 229 29.15 13.59 2.15
N GLY A 230 28.34 13.24 3.16
CA GLY A 230 28.30 13.89 4.47
C GLY A 230 28.62 12.96 5.65
N ALA A 231 28.19 13.39 6.83
CA ALA A 231 28.46 12.72 8.09
C ALA A 231 27.87 11.31 8.20
N LEU A 232 26.80 11.02 7.43
CA LEU A 232 26.17 9.69 7.43
C LEU A 232 26.86 8.70 6.45
N ARG A 233 27.88 9.11 5.72
CA ARG A 233 28.55 8.26 4.72
C ARG A 233 29.10 6.95 5.30
N LEU A 234 29.49 6.95 6.56
CA LEU A 234 29.95 5.75 7.26
C LEU A 234 28.88 4.68 7.47
N TYR A 235 27.60 5.06 7.33
CA TYR A 235 26.45 4.18 7.51
C TYR A 235 25.81 3.78 6.19
N ALA A 236 26.35 4.20 5.05
CA ALA A 236 25.83 3.90 3.74
C ALA A 236 25.89 2.39 3.47
N GLY A 237 24.75 1.76 3.13
CA GLY A 237 24.62 0.31 2.94
C GLY A 237 24.41 -0.50 4.23
N GLU A 238 24.51 0.12 5.41
CA GLU A 238 24.44 -0.55 6.74
C GLU A 238 23.20 -0.08 7.52
N ASP A 239 22.01 -0.62 7.19
CA ASP A 239 20.74 -0.17 7.75
C ASP A 239 20.70 -0.22 9.27
N LYS A 240 21.22 -1.32 9.89
CA LYS A 240 21.26 -1.45 11.33
C LYS A 240 22.11 -0.36 11.98
N LEU A 241 23.29 -0.10 11.43
CA LEU A 241 24.21 0.91 11.96
C LEU A 241 23.65 2.33 11.78
N LEU A 242 22.99 2.58 10.63
CA LEU A 242 22.27 3.83 10.38
C LEU A 242 21.16 4.05 11.41
N LEU A 243 20.37 3.02 11.73
CA LEU A 243 19.30 3.12 12.72
C LEU A 243 19.81 3.32 14.16
N ASP A 244 20.90 2.64 14.52
CA ASP A 244 21.40 2.66 15.90
C ASP A 244 22.22 3.92 16.19
N GLN A 245 23.06 4.36 15.26
CA GLN A 245 24.00 5.47 15.47
C GLN A 245 23.65 6.69 14.61
N GLY A 246 23.38 6.51 13.32
CA GLY A 246 23.10 7.61 12.40
C GLY A 246 21.83 8.39 12.78
N VAL A 247 20.76 7.68 13.15
CA VAL A 247 19.52 8.31 13.61
C VAL A 247 19.72 9.05 14.93
N THR A 248 20.51 8.49 15.85
CA THR A 248 20.84 9.17 17.10
C THR A 248 21.63 10.46 16.85
N MET A 249 22.67 10.40 16.01
CA MET A 249 23.46 11.57 15.64
C MET A 249 22.60 12.66 14.99
N MET A 250 21.69 12.29 14.10
CA MET A 250 20.75 13.26 13.49
C MET A 250 19.79 13.85 14.51
N SER A 251 19.26 13.04 15.43
CA SER A 251 18.38 13.52 16.48
C SER A 251 19.08 14.55 17.38
N GLU A 252 20.32 14.29 17.77
CA GLU A 252 21.14 15.23 18.55
C GLU A 252 21.42 16.53 17.77
N PHE A 253 21.76 16.42 16.49
CA PHE A 253 21.94 17.58 15.63
C PHE A 253 20.70 18.46 15.60
N TYR A 254 19.52 17.88 15.32
CA TYR A 254 18.28 18.65 15.28
C TYR A 254 17.84 19.16 16.65
N HIS A 255 18.16 18.45 17.72
CA HIS A 255 17.97 18.95 19.09
C HIS A 255 18.79 20.22 19.34
N ALA A 256 20.06 20.23 18.91
CA ALA A 256 20.90 21.42 19.00
C ALA A 256 20.35 22.58 18.14
N VAL A 257 19.88 22.29 16.92
CA VAL A 257 19.24 23.31 16.06
C VAL A 257 17.99 23.91 16.72
N GLN A 258 17.13 23.08 17.31
CA GLN A 258 15.94 23.52 18.04
C GLN A 258 16.30 24.42 19.23
N HIS A 259 17.39 24.14 19.89
CA HIS A 259 17.85 24.93 21.04
C HIS A 259 18.43 26.30 20.61
N VAL A 260 19.27 26.30 19.58
CA VAL A 260 19.94 27.52 19.09
C VAL A 260 18.98 28.46 18.37
N PHE A 261 18.00 27.92 17.63
CA PHE A 261 17.04 28.68 16.83
C PHE A 261 15.60 28.50 17.36
N ALA A 262 15.44 28.59 18.68
CA ALA A 262 14.16 28.29 19.35
C ALA A 262 13.01 29.17 18.83
N ASP A 263 13.24 30.45 18.59
CA ASP A 263 12.24 31.41 18.12
C ASP A 263 11.81 31.13 16.68
N ASP A 264 12.77 30.76 15.81
CA ASP A 264 12.50 30.43 14.40
C ASP A 264 11.88 29.02 14.25
N TRP A 265 12.15 28.11 15.20
CA TRP A 265 11.64 26.75 15.17
C TRP A 265 10.17 26.65 15.56
N SER A 266 9.72 27.52 16.45
CA SER A 266 8.33 27.54 16.92
C SER A 266 7.35 28.21 15.94
N GLY A 267 7.82 28.83 14.85
CA GLY A 267 7.15 29.32 13.65
C GLY A 267 5.96 30.21 13.85
#